data_e9b778e8b31a12269344a6dc0018cca5
#
_entry.id   e9b778e8b31a12269344a6dc0018cca5
#
_cell.length_a   1.000
_cell.length_b   1.000
_cell.length_c   1.000
_cell.angle_alpha   90.00
_cell.angle_beta   90.00
_cell.angle_gamma   90.00
#
_symmetry.space_group_name_H-M   'P 1'
#
loop_
_entity.id
_entity.type
_entity.pdbx_description
1 polymer ?
#
loop_
_entity_poly.entity_id
_entity_poly.type
_entity_poly.pdbx_seq_one_letter_code
_entity_poly.pdbx_strand_id
1 'polypeptide(L)'
;MNKQTATRNLDEIITKVEGARLRISEHHIVKIIGISKYSNQEDIATLYNAGQRAFGENKVQDLKDKMTELEELPIEWHFVGTLQKNKINNLIDLNPTLVHSLDSLELALELNKKLEAKNKKLSALLQVNSAYEETKSGVLPEVAIEIYKQILESCPNIRLKGIMSIGAHSEDEKLIKESFK
;
A
#
# COMPACT_ATOMS: atom_id res chain seq x y z
N MET A 1 6.40 11.85 19.09
CA MET A 1 7.60 10.96 19.26
C MET A 1 8.87 11.80 19.14
N ASN A 2 9.96 11.55 19.91
CA ASN A 2 11.20 12.30 19.69
C ASN A 2 12.08 11.64 18.60
N LYS A 3 12.98 12.44 17.99
CA LYS A 3 13.85 12.01 16.89
C LYS A 3 14.74 10.81 17.23
N GLN A 4 15.31 10.79 18.44
CA GLN A 4 16.19 9.69 18.87
C GLN A 4 15.46 8.35 18.94
N THR A 5 14.24 8.35 19.47
CA THR A 5 13.37 7.15 19.50
C THR A 5 12.97 6.74 18.10
N ALA A 6 12.60 7.69 17.22
CA ALA A 6 12.27 7.42 15.85
C ALA A 6 13.41 6.75 15.09
N THR A 7 14.63 7.31 15.21
CA THR A 7 15.84 6.75 14.56
C THR A 7 16.11 5.33 15.04
N ARG A 8 16.15 5.12 16.35
CA ARG A 8 16.41 3.79 16.93
C ARG A 8 15.39 2.75 16.44
N ASN A 9 14.10 3.08 16.49
CA ASN A 9 13.04 2.14 16.08
C ASN A 9 13.13 1.84 14.58
N LEU A 10 13.44 2.85 13.76
CA LEU A 10 13.62 2.66 12.33
C LEU A 10 14.83 1.77 12.02
N ASP A 11 15.96 2.00 12.69
CA ASP A 11 17.19 1.19 12.54
C ASP A 11 16.93 -0.27 12.93
N GLU A 12 16.19 -0.52 14.02
CA GLU A 12 15.83 -1.87 14.44
C GLU A 12 14.98 -2.58 13.37
N ILE A 13 14.00 -1.88 12.77
CA ILE A 13 13.15 -2.45 11.70
C ILE A 13 13.99 -2.72 10.46
N ILE A 14 14.80 -1.76 10.03
CA ILE A 14 15.69 -1.90 8.86
C ILE A 14 16.61 -3.10 9.06
N THR A 15 17.24 -3.23 10.25
CA THR A 15 18.14 -4.35 10.56
C THR A 15 17.44 -5.70 10.46
N LYS A 16 16.21 -5.82 10.96
CA LYS A 16 15.42 -7.05 10.88
C LYS A 16 15.04 -7.40 9.44
N VAL A 17 14.58 -6.40 8.68
CA VAL A 17 14.18 -6.57 7.27
C VAL A 17 15.37 -6.95 6.41
N GLU A 18 16.49 -6.23 6.53
CA GLU A 18 17.71 -6.52 5.79
C GLU A 18 18.30 -7.89 6.16
N GLY A 19 18.31 -8.25 7.45
CA GLY A 19 18.72 -9.58 7.86
C GLY A 19 17.86 -10.70 7.31
N ALA A 20 16.56 -10.49 7.12
CA ALA A 20 15.67 -11.45 6.45
C ALA A 20 15.92 -11.50 4.94
N ARG A 21 16.03 -10.32 4.30
CA ARG A 21 16.28 -10.19 2.87
C ARG A 21 17.57 -10.88 2.44
N LEU A 22 18.67 -10.63 3.11
CA LEU A 22 19.99 -11.18 2.78
C LEU A 22 20.03 -12.72 2.86
N ARG A 23 19.19 -13.35 3.68
CA ARG A 23 19.07 -14.81 3.72
C ARG A 23 18.39 -15.41 2.48
N ILE A 24 17.66 -14.59 1.71
CA ILE A 24 16.89 -15.04 0.55
C ILE A 24 17.55 -14.59 -0.75
N SER A 25 17.95 -13.32 -0.83
CA SER A 25 18.55 -12.74 -2.03
C SER A 25 19.32 -11.47 -1.72
N GLU A 26 20.54 -11.35 -2.23
CA GLU A 26 21.37 -10.14 -2.13
C GLU A 26 20.87 -9.01 -3.03
N HIS A 27 20.11 -9.34 -4.09
CA HIS A 27 19.71 -8.39 -5.13
C HIS A 27 18.30 -7.82 -4.96
N HIS A 28 17.47 -8.39 -4.08
CA HIS A 28 16.13 -7.84 -3.84
C HIS A 28 16.22 -6.59 -2.97
N ILE A 29 15.42 -5.58 -3.32
CA ILE A 29 15.25 -4.38 -2.51
C ILE A 29 13.88 -4.47 -1.83
N VAL A 30 13.88 -4.34 -0.51
CA VAL A 30 12.63 -4.27 0.27
C VAL A 30 12.40 -2.83 0.71
N LYS A 31 11.31 -2.23 0.22
CA LYS A 31 10.89 -0.90 0.65
C LYS A 31 10.01 -1.01 1.90
N ILE A 32 10.39 -0.30 2.95
CA ILE A 32 9.60 -0.16 4.17
C ILE A 32 8.64 1.02 3.99
N ILE A 33 7.35 0.80 4.27
CA ILE A 33 6.31 1.82 4.23
C ILE A 33 5.79 2.01 5.66
N GLY A 34 5.96 3.20 6.21
CA GLY A 34 5.44 3.57 7.52
C GLY A 34 3.94 3.79 7.47
N ILE A 35 3.14 2.92 8.09
CA ILE A 35 1.68 3.10 8.12
C ILE A 35 1.32 4.13 9.18
N SER A 36 0.85 5.30 8.75
CA SER A 36 0.65 6.49 9.58
C SER A 36 -0.82 6.83 9.90
N LYS A 37 -1.74 5.89 9.65
CA LYS A 37 -3.20 6.09 9.80
C LYS A 37 -3.67 6.58 11.19
N TYR A 38 -2.85 6.41 12.23
CA TYR A 38 -3.14 6.86 13.59
C TYR A 38 -2.12 7.89 14.10
N SER A 39 -1.18 8.31 13.26
CA SER A 39 -0.15 9.28 13.61
C SER A 39 -0.55 10.69 13.18
N ASN A 40 -0.14 11.67 13.94
CA ASN A 40 -0.26 13.07 13.54
C ASN A 40 0.90 13.47 12.59
N GLN A 41 0.82 14.67 12.06
CA GLN A 41 1.78 15.19 11.08
C GLN A 41 3.16 15.43 11.68
N GLU A 42 3.24 15.81 12.95
CA GLU A 42 4.50 16.00 13.68
C GLU A 42 5.26 14.69 13.83
N ASP A 43 4.56 13.58 14.13
CA ASP A 43 5.18 12.24 14.20
C ASP A 43 5.68 11.78 12.83
N ILE A 44 4.94 12.05 11.75
CA ILE A 44 5.35 11.76 10.38
C ILE A 44 6.61 12.55 10.02
N ALA A 45 6.62 13.86 10.27
CA ALA A 45 7.79 14.71 10.03
C ALA A 45 9.01 14.25 10.85
N THR A 46 8.80 13.84 12.10
CA THR A 46 9.86 13.30 12.96
C THR A 46 10.45 12.03 12.37
N LEU A 47 9.62 11.11 11.91
CA LEU A 47 10.07 9.84 11.30
C LEU A 47 10.70 10.08 9.92
N TYR A 48 10.20 11.06 9.15
CA TYR A 48 10.81 11.51 7.90
C TYR A 48 12.24 12.01 8.14
N ASN A 49 12.42 12.87 9.17
CA ASN A 49 13.74 13.39 9.57
C ASN A 49 14.67 12.31 10.14
N ALA A 50 14.13 11.17 10.57
CA ALA A 50 14.90 9.98 10.95
C ALA A 50 15.30 9.10 9.74
N GLY A 51 14.75 9.36 8.54
CA GLY A 51 15.14 8.64 7.32
C GLY A 51 14.01 7.93 6.58
N GLN A 52 12.82 7.79 7.15
CA GLN A 52 11.67 7.19 6.47
C GLN A 52 11.18 8.09 5.34
N ARG A 53 10.90 7.53 4.17
CA ARG A 53 10.48 8.29 2.98
C ARG A 53 9.08 7.95 2.49
N ALA A 54 8.61 6.72 2.71
CA ALA A 54 7.32 6.23 2.23
C ALA A 54 6.34 6.07 3.39
N PHE A 55 5.14 6.63 3.25
CA PHE A 55 4.09 6.57 4.28
C PHE A 55 2.77 6.09 3.67
N GLY A 56 1.97 5.37 4.46
CA GLY A 56 0.71 4.79 4.02
C GLY A 56 -0.48 5.24 4.85
N GLU A 57 -1.56 5.67 4.16
CA GLU A 57 -2.83 6.06 4.76
C GLU A 57 -3.98 5.18 4.30
N ASN A 58 -4.96 4.99 5.18
CA ASN A 58 -6.11 4.14 4.88
C ASN A 58 -7.41 4.91 4.58
N LYS A 59 -7.43 6.23 4.75
CA LYS A 59 -8.55 7.09 4.39
C LYS A 59 -8.10 8.18 3.43
N VAL A 60 -8.89 8.38 2.37
CA VAL A 60 -8.58 9.40 1.35
C VAL A 60 -8.54 10.80 1.94
N GLN A 61 -9.40 11.10 2.95
CA GLN A 61 -9.39 12.40 3.59
C GLN A 61 -8.12 12.61 4.43
N ASP A 62 -7.75 11.63 5.25
CA ASP A 62 -6.54 11.71 6.09
C ASP A 62 -5.27 11.86 5.20
N LEU A 63 -5.25 11.12 4.07
CA LEU A 63 -4.19 11.26 3.07
C LEU A 63 -4.11 12.69 2.53
N LYS A 64 -5.25 13.27 2.13
CA LYS A 64 -5.33 14.65 1.63
C LYS A 64 -4.79 15.65 2.64
N ASP A 65 -5.29 15.59 3.88
CA ASP A 65 -4.94 16.54 4.93
C ASP A 65 -3.44 16.48 5.24
N LYS A 66 -2.88 15.27 5.37
CA LYS A 66 -1.45 15.06 5.63
C LYS A 66 -0.57 15.46 4.45
N MET A 67 -0.98 15.18 3.21
CA MET A 67 -0.26 15.66 2.03
C MET A 67 -0.21 17.18 1.97
N THR A 68 -1.30 17.86 2.35
CA THR A 68 -1.36 19.32 2.35
C THR A 68 -0.49 19.91 3.46
N GLU A 69 -0.57 19.38 4.67
CA GLU A 69 0.18 19.92 5.82
C GLU A 69 1.69 19.61 5.75
N LEU A 70 2.09 18.59 5.02
CA LEU A 70 3.48 18.15 4.85
C LEU A 70 3.98 18.37 3.42
N GLU A 71 3.42 19.32 2.67
CA GLU A 71 3.75 19.56 1.26
C GLU A 71 5.23 19.90 1.01
N GLU A 72 5.90 20.50 1.99
CA GLU A 72 7.34 20.82 1.95
C GLU A 72 8.24 19.57 2.03
N LEU A 73 7.70 18.43 2.42
CA LEU A 73 8.45 17.18 2.55
C LEU A 73 8.18 16.30 1.32
N PRO A 74 9.22 15.89 0.55
CA PRO A 74 9.03 14.99 -0.58
C PRO A 74 8.75 13.54 -0.13
N ILE A 75 7.55 13.35 0.46
CA ILE A 75 7.08 12.06 0.95
C ILE A 75 6.50 11.24 -0.20
N GLU A 76 6.86 9.96 -0.25
CA GLU A 76 6.20 8.97 -1.09
C GLU A 76 4.91 8.50 -0.39
N TRP A 77 3.76 8.98 -0.86
CA TRP A 77 2.48 8.63 -0.26
C TRP A 77 1.87 7.37 -0.89
N HIS A 78 1.47 6.44 -0.05
CA HIS A 78 0.79 5.21 -0.43
C HIS A 78 -0.64 5.19 0.14
N PHE A 79 -1.58 4.65 -0.62
CA PHE A 79 -2.93 4.40 -0.14
C PHE A 79 -3.09 2.90 0.14
N VAL A 80 -3.43 2.54 1.38
CA VAL A 80 -3.49 1.14 1.85
C VAL A 80 -4.88 0.73 2.37
N GLY A 81 -5.85 1.66 2.34
CA GLY A 81 -7.21 1.39 2.81
C GLY A 81 -8.13 0.89 1.72
N THR A 82 -9.29 0.35 2.09
CA THR A 82 -10.33 -0.03 1.12
C THR A 82 -10.84 1.21 0.39
N LEU A 83 -10.76 1.20 -0.94
CA LEU A 83 -11.17 2.31 -1.77
C LEU A 83 -12.67 2.27 -2.05
N GLN A 84 -13.41 3.19 -1.47
CA GLN A 84 -14.83 3.37 -1.78
C GLN A 84 -15.01 4.06 -3.14
N LYS A 85 -15.99 3.62 -3.94
CA LYS A 85 -16.27 4.15 -5.28
C LYS A 85 -16.48 5.68 -5.30
N ASN A 86 -17.15 6.23 -4.29
CA ASN A 86 -17.38 7.68 -4.17
C ASN A 86 -16.13 8.49 -3.83
N LYS A 87 -15.01 7.84 -3.47
CA LYS A 87 -13.72 8.47 -3.15
C LYS A 87 -12.69 8.37 -4.27
N ILE A 88 -13.00 7.64 -5.36
CA ILE A 88 -12.06 7.41 -6.46
C ILE A 88 -11.54 8.72 -7.04
N ASN A 89 -12.42 9.69 -7.36
CA ASN A 89 -12.00 10.96 -7.93
C ASN A 89 -11.03 11.72 -7.02
N ASN A 90 -11.31 11.75 -5.72
CA ASN A 90 -10.45 12.41 -4.75
C ASN A 90 -9.08 11.72 -4.67
N LEU A 91 -9.05 10.38 -4.67
CA LEU A 91 -7.79 9.63 -4.68
C LEU A 91 -6.96 9.89 -5.94
N ILE A 92 -7.60 9.92 -7.12
CA ILE A 92 -6.94 10.24 -8.40
C ILE A 92 -6.33 11.64 -8.35
N ASP A 93 -7.03 12.61 -7.75
CA ASP A 93 -6.52 13.99 -7.67
C ASP A 93 -5.31 14.11 -6.75
N LEU A 94 -5.27 13.34 -5.67
CA LEU A 94 -4.12 13.25 -4.77
C LEU A 94 -2.92 12.55 -5.41
N ASN A 95 -3.15 11.67 -6.39
CA ASN A 95 -2.12 10.96 -7.14
C ASN A 95 -1.06 10.28 -6.25
N PRO A 96 -1.45 9.35 -5.36
CA PRO A 96 -0.48 8.65 -4.52
C PRO A 96 0.49 7.83 -5.37
N THR A 97 1.68 7.60 -4.86
CA THR A 97 2.73 6.81 -5.51
C THR A 97 2.25 5.40 -5.84
N LEU A 98 1.46 4.79 -4.95
CA LEU A 98 0.93 3.43 -5.12
C LEU A 98 -0.36 3.24 -4.32
N VAL A 99 -1.35 2.60 -4.94
CA VAL A 99 -2.56 2.08 -4.31
C VAL A 99 -2.39 0.58 -4.07
N HIS A 100 -2.49 0.14 -2.81
CA HIS A 100 -2.24 -1.26 -2.45
C HIS A 100 -3.49 -2.13 -2.46
N SER A 101 -4.67 -1.53 -2.52
CA SER A 101 -5.95 -2.16 -2.19
C SER A 101 -6.90 -2.24 -3.38
N LEU A 102 -6.39 -2.55 -4.56
CA LEU A 102 -7.24 -2.87 -5.70
C LEU A 102 -7.77 -4.30 -5.53
N ASP A 103 -8.98 -4.45 -5.03
CA ASP A 103 -9.50 -5.71 -4.49
C ASP A 103 -10.45 -6.46 -5.43
N SER A 104 -10.76 -5.91 -6.61
CA SER A 104 -11.68 -6.53 -7.56
C SER A 104 -11.51 -5.97 -8.97
N LEU A 105 -11.94 -6.74 -9.97
CA LEU A 105 -12.03 -6.28 -11.36
C LEU A 105 -13.04 -5.12 -11.50
N GLU A 106 -14.15 -5.18 -10.75
CA GLU A 106 -15.18 -4.13 -10.77
C GLU A 106 -14.59 -2.78 -10.33
N LEU A 107 -13.84 -2.77 -9.24
CA LEU A 107 -13.16 -1.55 -8.75
C LEU A 107 -12.11 -1.06 -9.77
N ALA A 108 -11.36 -1.98 -10.40
CA ALA A 108 -10.38 -1.64 -11.42
C ALA A 108 -11.02 -0.96 -12.63
N LEU A 109 -12.11 -1.50 -13.14
CA LEU A 109 -12.86 -0.93 -14.28
C LEU A 109 -13.39 0.48 -13.95
N GLU A 110 -13.99 0.67 -12.77
CA GLU A 110 -14.49 1.98 -12.34
C GLU A 110 -13.34 2.99 -12.16
N LEU A 111 -12.25 2.57 -11.53
CA LEU A 111 -11.05 3.39 -11.38
C LEU A 111 -10.47 3.78 -12.74
N ASN A 112 -10.32 2.82 -13.67
CA ASN A 112 -9.80 3.08 -15.02
C ASN A 112 -10.65 4.08 -15.79
N LYS A 113 -11.98 3.94 -15.74
CA LYS A 113 -12.93 4.89 -16.36
C LYS A 113 -12.73 6.32 -15.84
N LYS A 114 -12.53 6.49 -14.53
CA LYS A 114 -12.29 7.82 -13.93
C LYS A 114 -10.90 8.37 -14.27
N LEU A 115 -9.88 7.51 -14.34
CA LEU A 115 -8.54 7.87 -14.78
C LEU A 115 -8.55 8.35 -16.23
N GLU A 116 -9.23 7.63 -17.11
CA GLU A 116 -9.40 8.00 -18.52
C GLU A 116 -10.04 9.38 -18.65
N ALA A 117 -11.16 9.62 -17.97
CA ALA A 117 -11.87 10.90 -17.98
C ALA A 117 -11.00 12.08 -17.50
N LYS A 118 -10.00 11.82 -16.68
CA LYS A 118 -9.04 12.82 -16.17
C LYS A 118 -7.70 12.82 -16.91
N ASN A 119 -7.52 11.98 -17.91
CA ASN A 119 -6.25 11.76 -18.63
C ASN A 119 -5.07 11.51 -17.65
N LYS A 120 -5.32 10.70 -16.62
CA LYS A 120 -4.34 10.33 -15.59
C LYS A 120 -4.05 8.83 -15.61
N LYS A 121 -2.90 8.46 -15.06
CA LYS A 121 -2.53 7.06 -14.79
C LYS A 121 -2.18 6.90 -13.34
N LEU A 122 -2.42 5.70 -12.78
CA LEU A 122 -2.16 5.40 -11.39
C LEU A 122 -1.53 4.02 -11.25
N SER A 123 -0.59 3.87 -10.31
CA SER A 123 0.03 2.58 -9.99
C SER A 123 -0.79 1.87 -8.90
N ALA A 124 -0.99 0.56 -9.05
CA ALA A 124 -1.74 -0.23 -8.07
C ALA A 124 -1.15 -1.63 -7.89
N LEU A 125 -1.46 -2.26 -6.75
CA LEU A 125 -1.29 -3.68 -6.49
C LEU A 125 -2.67 -4.33 -6.45
N LEU A 126 -2.79 -5.54 -7.01
CA LEU A 126 -3.98 -6.37 -6.83
C LEU A 126 -3.95 -6.96 -5.42
N GLN A 127 -4.97 -6.68 -4.63
CA GLN A 127 -5.11 -7.25 -3.30
C GLN A 127 -5.67 -8.66 -3.38
N VAL A 128 -4.94 -9.61 -2.76
CA VAL A 128 -5.30 -11.02 -2.70
C VAL A 128 -5.62 -11.40 -1.25
N ASN A 129 -6.78 -12.00 -1.02
CA ASN A 129 -7.19 -12.53 0.28
C ASN A 129 -6.63 -13.94 0.46
N SER A 130 -5.34 -14.05 0.72
CA SER A 130 -4.64 -15.32 0.89
C SER A 130 -4.90 -15.99 2.24
N ALA A 131 -5.52 -15.30 3.17
CA ALA A 131 -5.91 -15.85 4.47
C ALA A 131 -7.31 -16.47 4.46
N TYR A 132 -8.07 -16.33 3.36
CA TYR A 132 -9.46 -16.81 3.22
C TYR A 132 -10.42 -16.30 4.31
N GLU A 133 -10.12 -15.12 4.88
CA GLU A 133 -10.97 -14.51 5.89
C GLU A 133 -12.11 -13.71 5.21
N GLU A 134 -13.37 -14.07 5.48
CA GLU A 134 -14.55 -13.42 4.89
C GLU A 134 -14.63 -11.90 5.14
N THR A 135 -14.02 -11.45 6.24
CA THR A 135 -14.01 -10.02 6.63
C THR A 135 -12.95 -9.20 5.90
N LYS A 136 -12.05 -9.83 5.14
CA LYS A 136 -10.97 -9.16 4.40
C LYS A 136 -11.31 -9.00 2.94
N SER A 137 -11.05 -7.80 2.41
CA SER A 137 -11.11 -7.51 0.98
C SER A 137 -10.01 -8.23 0.21
N GLY A 138 -10.21 -8.39 -1.08
CA GLY A 138 -9.24 -8.98 -2.00
C GLY A 138 -9.84 -10.13 -2.81
N VAL A 139 -9.27 -10.39 -3.97
CA VAL A 139 -9.62 -11.56 -4.78
C VAL A 139 -9.07 -12.83 -4.13
N LEU A 140 -9.74 -13.95 -4.33
CA LEU A 140 -9.22 -15.24 -3.86
C LEU A 140 -7.99 -15.68 -4.69
N PRO A 141 -7.04 -16.40 -4.10
CA PRO A 141 -5.82 -16.85 -4.78
C PRO A 141 -6.10 -17.60 -6.10
N GLU A 142 -7.13 -18.43 -6.13
CA GLU A 142 -7.48 -19.27 -7.28
C GLU A 142 -7.83 -18.47 -8.54
N VAL A 143 -8.37 -17.26 -8.36
CA VAL A 143 -8.78 -16.39 -9.48
C VAL A 143 -7.85 -15.20 -9.66
N ALA A 144 -6.85 -15.04 -8.81
CA ALA A 144 -6.00 -13.84 -8.79
C ALA A 144 -5.24 -13.63 -10.11
N ILE A 145 -4.71 -14.70 -10.70
CA ILE A 145 -3.98 -14.63 -11.99
C ILE A 145 -4.92 -14.19 -13.12
N GLU A 146 -6.12 -14.74 -13.15
CA GLU A 146 -7.09 -14.41 -14.18
C GLU A 146 -7.55 -12.96 -14.07
N ILE A 147 -7.90 -12.51 -12.86
CA ILE A 147 -8.28 -11.12 -12.61
C ILE A 147 -7.13 -10.16 -12.92
N TYR A 148 -5.89 -10.52 -12.57
CA TYR A 148 -4.71 -9.72 -12.89
C TYR A 148 -4.57 -9.50 -14.41
N LYS A 149 -4.72 -10.56 -15.22
CA LYS A 149 -4.66 -10.47 -16.69
C LYS A 149 -5.81 -9.62 -17.24
N GLN A 150 -7.03 -9.83 -16.77
CA GLN A 150 -8.19 -9.04 -17.19
C GLN A 150 -8.00 -7.54 -16.90
N ILE A 151 -7.40 -7.18 -15.76
CA ILE A 151 -7.09 -5.79 -15.45
C ILE A 151 -6.02 -5.23 -16.40
N LEU A 152 -4.97 -6.00 -16.72
CA LEU A 152 -3.95 -5.56 -17.67
C LEU A 152 -4.53 -5.27 -19.06
N GLU A 153 -5.47 -6.10 -19.51
CA GLU A 153 -6.11 -5.97 -20.82
C GLU A 153 -7.15 -4.84 -20.88
N SER A 154 -7.95 -4.69 -19.80
CA SER A 154 -9.12 -3.81 -19.79
C SER A 154 -8.87 -2.43 -19.18
N CYS A 155 -7.77 -2.24 -18.44
CA CYS A 155 -7.52 -1.05 -17.64
C CYS A 155 -6.17 -0.37 -17.98
N PRO A 156 -5.99 0.19 -19.19
CA PRO A 156 -4.71 0.72 -19.67
C PRO A 156 -4.19 1.93 -18.87
N ASN A 157 -5.02 2.56 -18.04
CA ASN A 157 -4.62 3.68 -17.19
C ASN A 157 -4.20 3.23 -15.77
N ILE A 158 -4.31 1.93 -15.48
CA ILE A 158 -3.82 1.33 -14.23
C ILE A 158 -2.50 0.60 -14.52
N ARG A 159 -1.43 1.01 -13.83
CA ARG A 159 -0.14 0.31 -13.89
C ARG A 159 -0.08 -0.70 -12.76
N LEU A 160 -0.45 -1.95 -13.03
CA LEU A 160 -0.27 -3.02 -12.04
C LEU A 160 1.22 -3.26 -11.79
N LYS A 161 1.62 -3.23 -10.51
CA LYS A 161 3.01 -3.38 -10.04
C LYS A 161 3.27 -4.71 -9.32
N GLY A 162 2.25 -5.53 -9.17
CA GLY A 162 2.31 -6.81 -8.46
C GLY A 162 1.04 -7.05 -7.64
N ILE A 163 1.20 -7.82 -6.60
CA ILE A 163 0.12 -8.18 -5.67
C ILE A 163 0.40 -7.66 -4.27
N MET A 164 -0.66 -7.48 -3.50
CA MET A 164 -0.62 -7.19 -2.05
C MET A 164 -1.39 -8.28 -1.32
N SER A 165 -0.87 -8.72 -0.20
CA SER A 165 -1.59 -9.62 0.70
C SER A 165 -1.34 -9.25 2.15
N ILE A 166 -2.32 -9.55 2.99
CA ILE A 166 -2.22 -9.45 4.45
C ILE A 166 -2.38 -10.87 4.99
N GLY A 167 -1.37 -11.35 5.69
CA GLY A 167 -1.39 -12.68 6.29
C GLY A 167 -2.53 -12.90 7.29
N ALA A 168 -2.74 -14.15 7.69
CA ALA A 168 -3.75 -14.51 8.66
C ALA A 168 -3.57 -13.74 9.98
N HIS A 169 -4.68 -13.26 10.55
CA HIS A 169 -4.69 -12.63 11.86
C HIS A 169 -4.73 -13.71 12.94
N SER A 170 -3.57 -14.24 13.30
CA SER A 170 -3.41 -15.37 14.22
C SER A 170 -2.12 -15.24 15.03
N GLU A 171 -2.09 -15.86 16.23
CA GLU A 171 -0.85 -16.07 16.98
C GLU A 171 -0.12 -17.35 16.52
N ASP A 172 -0.76 -18.20 15.72
CA ASP A 172 -0.14 -19.40 15.16
C ASP A 172 0.72 -19.03 13.95
N GLU A 173 2.05 -19.09 14.14
CA GLU A 173 3.03 -18.82 13.08
C GLU A 173 2.84 -19.72 11.84
N LYS A 174 2.32 -20.93 12.00
CA LYS A 174 2.09 -21.86 10.89
C LYS A 174 1.00 -21.31 9.96
N LEU A 175 -0.11 -20.87 10.52
CA LEU A 175 -1.21 -20.25 9.76
C LEU A 175 -0.75 -18.97 9.06
N ILE A 176 0.04 -18.13 9.76
CA ILE A 176 0.62 -16.93 9.15
C ILE A 176 1.50 -17.31 7.96
N LYS A 177 2.42 -18.28 8.12
CA LYS A 177 3.31 -18.72 7.04
C LYS A 177 2.56 -19.34 5.86
N GLU A 178 1.50 -20.10 6.12
CA GLU A 178 0.67 -20.70 5.08
C GLU A 178 -0.06 -19.67 4.23
N SER A 179 -0.49 -18.55 4.82
CA SER A 179 -1.15 -17.48 4.07
C SER A 179 -0.24 -16.72 3.09
N PHE A 180 1.07 -17.01 3.07
CA PHE A 180 2.05 -16.40 2.14
C PHE A 180 2.70 -17.41 1.19
N LYS A 181 2.19 -18.66 1.14
CA LYS A 181 2.64 -19.68 0.18
C LYS A 181 1.75 -19.72 -1.04
#